data_1f2d436a993d00e0e2c91216679f9bc7
#
_entry.id   1f2d436a993d00e0e2c91216679f9bc7
#
_cell.length_a   1.000
_cell.length_b   1.000
_cell.length_c   1.000
_cell.angle_alpha   90.00
_cell.angle_beta   90.00
_cell.angle_gamma   90.00
#
_symmetry.space_group_name_H-M   'P 1'
#
loop_
_entity.id
_entity.type
_entity.pdbx_description
1 polymer ?
#
loop_
_entity_poly.entity_id
_entity_poly.type
_entity_poly.pdbx_seq_one_letter_code
_entity_poly.pdbx_strand_id
1 'polypeptide(L)'
;MSGDQLTFSAPLQRWTNEAESSSVAFVVLTGEAADALTGHETARRLELGKRRGFGSVKVEARIGDTSWATSCFPQKGGMGWFMAVKKPVCLAEGLEDGDEVEVTLNLL
;
A
#
# COMPACT_ATOMS: atom_id res chain seq x y z
N MET A 1 -3.66 1.64 22.64
CA MET A 1 -3.11 0.72 21.72
C MET A 1 -3.63 0.98 20.33
N SER A 2 -2.80 1.08 19.40
CA SER A 2 -3.25 1.45 18.10
C SER A 2 -3.79 0.25 17.42
N GLY A 3 -4.27 -0.50 17.49
CA GLY A 3 -4.80 -1.66 16.97
C GLY A 3 -4.74 -1.95 15.51
N ASP A 4 -4.44 -0.97 14.72
CA ASP A 4 -4.64 -1.14 13.30
C ASP A 4 -3.34 -1.42 12.56
N GLN A 5 -2.74 -2.56 12.85
CA GLN A 5 -1.55 -3.02 12.18
C GLN A 5 -1.87 -4.30 11.41
N LEU A 6 -1.37 -4.40 10.20
CA LEU A 6 -1.52 -5.63 9.43
C LEU A 6 -0.24 -5.94 8.68
N THR A 7 -0.03 -7.22 8.40
CA THR A 7 1.15 -7.70 7.67
C THR A 7 0.66 -8.57 6.53
N PHE A 8 1.27 -8.39 5.36
CA PHE A 8 0.94 -9.21 4.20
C PHE A 8 2.18 -9.40 3.35
N SER A 9 2.14 -10.38 2.45
CA SER A 9 3.21 -10.61 1.49
C SER A 9 2.63 -10.51 0.08
N ALA A 10 3.39 -9.90 -0.81
CA ALA A 10 2.97 -9.75 -2.20
C ALA A 10 4.20 -9.56 -3.07
N PRO A 11 4.11 -9.93 -4.35
CA PRO A 11 5.23 -9.70 -5.25
C PRO A 11 5.36 -8.21 -5.58
N LEU A 12 6.59 -7.75 -5.67
CA LEU A 12 6.87 -6.38 -6.08
C LEU A 12 6.62 -6.29 -7.59
N GLN A 13 5.79 -5.35 -7.99
CA GLN A 13 5.45 -5.14 -9.39
C GLN A 13 5.97 -3.78 -9.82
N ARG A 14 6.05 -3.57 -11.13
CA ARG A 14 6.51 -2.30 -11.66
C ARG A 14 5.61 -1.88 -12.82
N TRP A 15 5.19 -0.63 -12.77
CA TRP A 15 4.50 0.01 -13.87
C TRP A 15 5.45 1.00 -14.52
N THR A 16 5.52 0.98 -15.85
CA THR A 16 6.37 1.90 -16.59
C THR A 16 5.50 2.59 -17.63
N ASN A 17 5.69 3.91 -17.81
CA ASN A 17 4.90 4.62 -18.80
C ASN A 17 5.36 4.26 -20.22
N GLU A 18 4.58 4.65 -21.21
CA GLU A 18 4.84 4.26 -22.59
C GLU A 18 6.21 4.75 -23.08
N ALA A 19 6.64 5.92 -22.63
CA ALA A 19 7.92 6.48 -23.02
C ALA A 19 9.08 5.88 -22.22
N GLU A 20 8.78 5.03 -21.25
CA GLU A 20 9.77 4.43 -20.36
C GLU A 20 10.61 5.48 -19.63
N SER A 21 10.06 6.69 -19.49
CA SER A 21 10.76 7.77 -18.82
C SER A 21 10.51 7.76 -17.31
N SER A 22 9.51 7.05 -16.84
CA SER A 22 9.28 6.91 -15.41
C SER A 22 8.65 5.56 -15.11
N SER A 23 8.91 5.07 -13.91
CA SER A 23 8.34 3.80 -13.47
C SER A 23 8.03 3.89 -12.00
N VAL A 24 7.09 3.08 -11.55
CA VAL A 24 6.67 3.01 -10.15
C VAL A 24 6.63 1.57 -9.72
N ALA A 25 7.34 1.25 -8.64
CA ALA A 25 7.23 -0.07 -8.02
C ALA A 25 6.04 -0.03 -7.07
N PHE A 26 5.30 -1.13 -7.00
CA PHE A 26 4.13 -1.18 -6.13
C PHE A 26 3.83 -2.62 -5.74
N VAL A 27 3.02 -2.75 -4.69
CA VAL A 27 2.49 -4.05 -4.27
C VAL A 27 0.98 -3.95 -4.24
N VAL A 28 0.32 -5.07 -4.50
CA VAL A 28 -1.14 -5.15 -4.51
C VAL A 28 -1.58 -5.92 -3.27
N LEU A 29 -2.57 -5.36 -2.57
CA LEU A 29 -3.14 -5.99 -1.40
C LEU A 29 -4.47 -6.63 -1.79
N THR A 30 -4.62 -7.91 -1.47
CA THR A 30 -5.86 -8.64 -1.73
C THR A 30 -6.24 -9.42 -0.48
N GLY A 31 -7.38 -10.09 -0.50
CA GLY A 31 -7.81 -10.93 0.60
C GLY A 31 -7.99 -10.16 1.90
N GLU A 32 -7.49 -10.72 2.98
CA GLU A 32 -7.69 -10.13 4.30
C GLU A 32 -7.07 -8.75 4.44
N ALA A 33 -5.91 -8.53 3.82
CA ALA A 33 -5.27 -7.22 3.87
C ALA A 33 -6.13 -6.17 3.19
N ALA A 34 -6.69 -6.49 2.03
CA ALA A 34 -7.57 -5.58 1.33
C ALA A 34 -8.85 -5.32 2.13
N ASP A 35 -9.40 -6.36 2.74
CA ASP A 35 -10.60 -6.23 3.55
C ASP A 35 -10.35 -5.32 4.76
N ALA A 36 -9.18 -5.43 5.36
CA ALA A 36 -8.84 -4.58 6.51
C ALA A 36 -8.78 -3.11 6.10
N LEU A 37 -8.20 -2.82 4.93
CA LEU A 37 -8.14 -1.45 4.44
C LEU A 37 -9.54 -0.92 4.10
N THR A 38 -10.36 -1.74 3.47
CA THR A 38 -11.71 -1.36 3.12
C THR A 38 -12.52 -1.03 4.38
N GLY A 39 -12.39 -1.87 5.40
CA GLY A 39 -13.09 -1.64 6.67
C GLY A 39 -12.61 -0.36 7.36
N HIS A 40 -11.30 -0.12 7.34
CA HIS A 40 -10.74 1.08 7.96
C HIS A 40 -11.22 2.34 7.24
N GLU A 41 -11.18 2.34 5.90
CA GLU A 41 -11.62 3.48 5.11
C GLU A 41 -13.11 3.74 5.31
N THR A 42 -13.90 2.69 5.34
CA THR A 42 -15.33 2.82 5.55
C THR A 42 -15.64 3.41 6.93
N ALA A 43 -14.96 2.94 7.96
CA ALA A 43 -15.16 3.45 9.31
C ALA A 43 -14.78 4.93 9.39
N ARG A 44 -13.65 5.31 8.77
CA ARG A 44 -13.22 6.71 8.76
C ARG A 44 -14.21 7.59 8.02
N ARG A 45 -14.73 7.12 6.90
CA ARG A 45 -15.70 7.88 6.12
C ARG A 45 -16.99 8.09 6.90
N LEU A 46 -17.46 7.07 7.60
CA LEU A 46 -18.65 7.19 8.43
C LEU A 46 -18.44 8.15 9.59
N GLU A 47 -17.25 8.09 10.18
CA GLU A 47 -16.90 8.94 11.30
C GLU A 47 -16.79 10.41 10.90
N LEU A 48 -16.15 10.66 9.76
CA LEU A 48 -15.88 12.02 9.29
C LEU A 48 -16.98 12.58 8.41
N GLY A 49 -17.89 11.75 7.94
CA GLY A 49 -19.00 12.18 7.11
C GLY A 49 -18.62 12.42 5.65
N LYS A 50 -17.42 12.12 5.25
CA LYS A 50 -16.99 12.30 3.86
C LYS A 50 -15.77 11.43 3.56
N ARG A 51 -15.56 11.18 2.27
CA ARG A 51 -14.42 10.43 1.80
C ARG A 51 -13.20 11.33 1.68
N ARG A 52 -12.06 10.82 2.09
CA ARG A 52 -10.80 11.56 1.94
C ARG A 52 -10.26 11.31 0.54
N GLY A 53 -10.05 12.38 -0.24
CA GLY A 53 -9.49 12.29 -1.57
C GLY A 53 -10.20 11.23 -2.40
N PHE A 54 -9.45 10.28 -2.90
CA PHE A 54 -9.99 9.19 -3.72
C PHE A 54 -10.31 7.95 -2.89
N GLY A 55 -10.52 8.11 -1.61
CA GLY A 55 -10.75 6.97 -0.74
C GLY A 55 -9.44 6.32 -0.28
N SER A 56 -8.33 7.04 -0.37
CA SER A 56 -7.05 6.51 0.06
C SER A 56 -6.98 6.34 1.57
N VAL A 57 -6.10 5.46 2.01
CA VAL A 57 -5.84 5.23 3.42
C VAL A 57 -4.38 5.56 3.69
N LYS A 58 -4.13 6.47 4.62
CA LYS A 58 -2.77 6.82 5.00
C LYS A 58 -2.22 5.74 5.92
N VAL A 59 -0.99 5.36 5.67
CA VAL A 59 -0.35 4.29 6.43
C VAL A 59 1.12 4.64 6.68
N GLU A 60 1.68 4.00 7.69
CA GLU A 60 3.11 3.90 7.82
C GLU A 60 3.47 2.49 7.40
N ALA A 61 4.29 2.36 6.37
CA ALA A 61 4.66 1.07 5.82
C ALA A 61 6.07 0.71 6.25
N ARG A 62 6.31 -0.58 6.43
CA ARG A 62 7.63 -1.07 6.79
C ARG A 62 7.95 -2.31 5.97
N ILE A 63 9.14 -2.31 5.38
CA ILE A 63 9.69 -3.47 4.69
C ILE A 63 11.10 -3.65 5.26
N GLY A 64 11.38 -4.81 5.86
CA GLY A 64 12.66 -5.03 6.51
C GLY A 64 12.89 -3.99 7.59
N ASP A 65 13.97 -3.25 7.47
CA ASP A 65 14.32 -2.22 8.44
C ASP A 65 13.93 -0.81 7.99
N THR A 66 13.25 -0.70 6.86
CA THR A 66 12.91 0.60 6.30
C THR A 66 11.43 0.90 6.50
N SER A 67 11.15 2.05 7.10
CA SER A 67 9.77 2.51 7.32
C SER A 67 9.57 3.85 6.62
N TRP A 68 8.36 4.06 6.11
CA TRP A 68 8.04 5.36 5.49
C TRP A 68 6.54 5.57 5.50
N ALA A 69 6.14 6.84 5.40
CA ALA A 69 4.73 7.20 5.33
C ALA A 69 4.28 7.19 3.87
N THR A 70 3.12 6.62 3.62
CA THR A 70 2.57 6.55 2.27
C THR A 70 1.07 6.42 2.36
N SER A 71 0.44 6.10 1.23
CA SER A 71 -1.01 5.86 1.18
C SER A 71 -1.28 4.64 0.34
N CYS A 72 -2.35 3.94 0.70
CA CYS A 72 -2.87 2.86 -0.12
C CYS A 72 -4.08 3.38 -0.88
N PHE A 73 -4.23 2.96 -2.13
CA PHE A 73 -5.31 3.40 -2.99
C PHE A 73 -6.13 2.21 -3.45
N PRO A 74 -7.46 2.37 -3.54
CA PRO A 74 -8.29 1.27 -4.04
C PRO A 74 -8.06 1.08 -5.54
N GLN A 75 -8.02 -0.17 -5.97
CA GLN A 75 -7.93 -0.48 -7.38
C GLN A 75 -9.30 -0.35 -8.03
N LYS A 76 -9.31 -0.02 -9.31
CA LYS A 76 -10.56 0.05 -10.05
C LYS A 76 -11.21 -1.32 -10.07
N GLY A 77 -12.53 -1.34 -10.00
CA GLY A 77 -13.27 -2.58 -10.02
C GLY A 77 -13.35 -3.29 -8.69
N GLY A 78 -12.84 -2.68 -7.62
CA GLY A 78 -12.93 -3.29 -6.30
C GLY A 78 -12.07 -4.51 -6.10
N MET A 79 -11.01 -4.66 -6.89
CA MET A 79 -10.17 -5.84 -6.87
C MET A 79 -9.00 -5.73 -5.88
N GLY A 80 -9.15 -4.92 -4.86
CA GLY A 80 -8.12 -4.80 -3.84
C GLY A 80 -7.57 -3.39 -3.77
N TRP A 81 -6.38 -3.30 -3.21
CA TRP A 81 -5.71 -2.01 -2.99
C TRP A 81 -4.29 -2.10 -3.52
N PHE A 82 -3.66 -0.96 -3.76
CA PHE A 82 -2.26 -0.96 -4.12
C PHE A 82 -1.52 0.13 -3.35
N MET A 83 -0.21 -0.06 -3.20
CA MET A 83 0.64 0.86 -2.46
C MET A 83 1.97 0.97 -3.21
N ALA A 84 2.39 2.20 -3.49
CA ALA A 84 3.67 2.43 -4.14
C ALA A 84 4.81 2.14 -3.17
N VAL A 85 5.90 1.57 -3.68
CA VAL A 85 7.12 1.36 -2.90
C VAL A 85 8.18 2.27 -3.51
N LYS A 86 8.59 3.29 -2.76
CA LYS A 86 9.49 4.31 -3.27
C LYS A 86 10.85 3.74 -3.63
N LYS A 87 11.48 4.32 -4.64
CA LYS A 87 12.78 3.86 -5.10
C LYS A 87 13.83 3.78 -3.97
N PRO A 88 13.94 4.78 -3.08
CA PRO A 88 14.89 4.65 -1.98
C PRO A 88 14.66 3.42 -1.10
N VAL A 89 13.39 3.02 -0.92
CA VAL A 89 13.07 1.82 -0.15
C VAL A 89 13.56 0.58 -0.89
N CYS A 90 13.29 0.51 -2.20
CA CYS A 90 13.73 -0.62 -3.00
C CYS A 90 15.25 -0.76 -2.93
N LEU A 91 15.97 0.35 -3.01
CA LEU A 91 17.41 0.33 -2.95
C LEU A 91 17.92 -0.07 -1.56
N ALA A 92 17.29 0.46 -0.52
CA ALA A 92 17.71 0.16 0.85
C ALA A 92 17.52 -1.31 1.21
N GLU A 93 16.47 -1.93 0.69
CA GLU A 93 16.14 -3.31 1.01
C GLU A 93 16.53 -4.30 -0.08
N GLY A 94 17.18 -3.83 -1.13
CA GLY A 94 17.63 -4.71 -2.23
C GLY A 94 16.49 -5.40 -2.96
N LEU A 95 15.39 -4.71 -3.15
CA LEU A 95 14.21 -5.31 -3.77
C LEU A 95 14.29 -5.24 -5.29
N GLU A 96 13.88 -6.33 -5.93
CA GLU A 96 13.82 -6.42 -7.39
C GLU A 96 12.41 -6.79 -7.82
N ASP A 97 12.09 -6.50 -9.07
CA ASP A 97 10.78 -6.82 -9.62
C ASP A 97 10.51 -8.31 -9.49
N GLY A 98 9.35 -8.66 -9.00
CA GLY A 98 8.97 -10.05 -8.81
C GLY A 98 9.33 -10.63 -7.45
N ASP A 99 10.14 -9.91 -6.65
CA ASP A 99 10.48 -10.40 -5.32
C ASP A 99 9.23 -10.44 -4.44
N GLU A 100 9.12 -11.51 -3.66
CA GLU A 100 8.07 -11.59 -2.64
C GLU A 100 8.46 -10.66 -1.50
N VAL A 101 7.61 -9.70 -1.18
CA VAL A 101 7.91 -8.67 -0.19
C VAL A 101 6.94 -8.78 0.96
N GLU A 102 7.47 -8.86 2.17
CA GLU A 102 6.64 -8.83 3.37
C GLU A 102 6.52 -7.39 3.85
N VAL A 103 5.29 -6.93 3.98
CA VAL A 103 4.99 -5.53 4.30
C VAL A 103 4.16 -5.48 5.57
N THR A 104 4.57 -4.63 6.51
CA THR A 104 3.77 -4.33 7.69
C THR A 104 3.25 -2.92 7.56
N LEU A 105 1.95 -2.76 7.77
CA LEU A 105 1.28 -1.47 7.69
C LEU A 105 0.70 -1.10 9.04
N ASN A 106 0.93 0.15 9.45
CA ASN A 106 0.22 0.75 10.56
C ASN A 106 -0.77 1.74 9.95
N LEU A 107 -2.05 1.49 10.14
CA LEU A 107 -3.10 2.34 9.58
C LEU A 107 -3.23 3.59 10.44
N LEU A 108 -3.16 4.75 9.81
CA LEU A 108 -3.14 6.03 10.54
C LEU A 108 -4.51 6.68 10.64
#